data_0c9c002eaaf3822f05aff9fa94187d51
#
_entry.id   0c9c002eaaf3822f05aff9fa94187d51
#
_cell.length_a   1.000
_cell.length_b   1.000
_cell.length_c   1.000
_cell.angle_alpha   90.00
_cell.angle_beta   90.00
_cell.angle_gamma   90.00
#
_symmetry.space_group_name_H-M   'P 1'
#
loop_
_entity.id
_entity.type
_entity.pdbx_description
1 polymer ?
#
loop_
_entity_poly.entity_id
_entity_poly.type
_entity_poly.pdbx_seq_one_letter_code
_entity_poly.pdbx_strand_id
1 'polypeptide(L)'
;MFRRFLLLAPLALLPLTTFAAAPLKALILTGQNNHDWKLTTPLLEKALTDTGLFTVDVAVSPPKGADMSAFRPAFSDYAVVVSNYTGDAWPADTKSAFVAYTRRGGGFVVVHSASNAFPDWPEYNAICGLGGWEGRDERWGPWVYWDKKIIRDPSPGRGGDHAPVHSFVIDVREPNHPITRDLPPAFLHAADELYNRLRGPAENLTVLATAYDKPFGAGSGRHEPILLTVTYGEGRVFHTTLGHVRGDPTAMRSVAFIATFQRGAEWAATGKVTQPVPSDFPDASALRLR
;
A
#
# COMPACT_ATOMS: atom_id res chain seq x y z
N MET A 1 -78.13 13.28 -2.98
CA MET A 1 -77.08 12.49 -3.60
C MET A 1 -75.90 13.41 -3.95
N PHE A 2 -74.88 13.60 -3.12
CA PHE A 2 -73.73 14.45 -3.42
C PHE A 2 -72.58 13.56 -3.81
N ARG A 3 -72.12 13.60 -5.08
CA ARG A 3 -70.91 12.94 -5.58
C ARG A 3 -69.71 13.83 -5.22
N ARG A 4 -68.83 13.31 -4.36
CA ARG A 4 -67.49 13.88 -4.11
C ARG A 4 -66.56 13.44 -5.22
N PHE A 5 -66.03 14.38 -6.01
CA PHE A 5 -64.91 14.15 -6.89
C PHE A 5 -63.60 14.24 -6.08
N LEU A 6 -62.88 13.14 -6.02
CA LEU A 6 -61.46 13.15 -5.56
C LEU A 6 -60.60 13.61 -6.71
N LEU A 7 -59.96 14.77 -6.59
CA LEU A 7 -58.89 15.22 -7.46
C LEU A 7 -57.59 14.57 -6.99
N LEU A 8 -57.08 13.61 -7.74
CA LEU A 8 -55.71 13.06 -7.61
C LEU A 8 -54.75 14.06 -8.27
N ALA A 9 -53.91 14.71 -7.46
CA ALA A 9 -52.81 15.51 -7.93
C ALA A 9 -51.66 14.61 -8.39
N PRO A 10 -51.03 14.81 -9.56
CA PRO A 10 -49.90 14.04 -10.00
C PRO A 10 -48.68 14.42 -9.12
N LEU A 11 -48.08 13.43 -8.47
CA LEU A 11 -46.81 13.55 -7.78
C LEU A 11 -45.69 13.65 -8.81
N ALA A 12 -45.15 14.84 -9.01
CA ALA A 12 -44.01 15.04 -9.89
C ALA A 12 -42.75 14.46 -9.24
N LEU A 13 -42.23 13.33 -9.77
CA LEU A 13 -40.90 12.82 -9.43
C LEU A 13 -39.85 13.78 -10.01
N LEU A 14 -39.23 14.57 -9.14
CA LEU A 14 -38.02 15.31 -9.47
C LEU A 14 -36.86 14.34 -9.67
N PRO A 15 -36.07 14.44 -10.75
CA PRO A 15 -34.89 13.60 -10.92
C PRO A 15 -33.88 13.97 -9.85
N LEU A 16 -33.48 12.98 -9.03
CA LEU A 16 -32.33 13.09 -8.13
C LEU A 16 -31.05 13.17 -8.98
N THR A 17 -30.55 14.39 -9.22
CA THR A 17 -29.22 14.58 -9.79
C THR A 17 -28.20 14.18 -8.75
N THR A 18 -27.65 13.00 -8.86
CA THR A 18 -26.46 12.58 -8.09
C THR A 18 -25.27 13.38 -8.59
N PHE A 19 -24.88 14.42 -7.84
CA PHE A 19 -23.56 15.03 -8.04
C PHE A 19 -22.50 13.99 -7.69
N ALA A 20 -21.67 13.62 -8.66
CA ALA A 20 -20.46 12.84 -8.36
C ALA A 20 -19.60 13.63 -7.36
N ALA A 21 -19.19 13.01 -6.28
CA ALA A 21 -18.28 13.65 -5.33
C ALA A 21 -16.98 14.04 -6.04
N ALA A 22 -16.41 15.20 -5.68
CA ALA A 22 -15.12 15.61 -6.23
C ALA A 22 -14.06 14.55 -5.92
N PRO A 23 -13.13 14.26 -6.86
CA PRO A 23 -12.06 13.31 -6.63
C PRO A 23 -11.22 13.68 -5.40
N LEU A 24 -10.77 12.66 -4.67
CA LEU A 24 -9.86 12.83 -3.54
C LEU A 24 -8.46 13.19 -4.05
N LYS A 25 -7.71 13.97 -3.31
CA LYS A 25 -6.32 14.28 -3.63
C LYS A 25 -5.40 13.19 -3.08
N ALA A 26 -4.54 12.65 -3.94
CA ALA A 26 -3.45 11.75 -3.57
C ALA A 26 -2.11 12.40 -3.87
N LEU A 27 -1.10 12.16 -3.02
CA LEU A 27 0.27 12.62 -3.21
C LEU A 27 1.21 11.43 -3.34
N ILE A 28 2.01 11.37 -4.40
CA ILE A 28 3.10 10.40 -4.52
C ILE A 28 4.42 11.07 -4.13
N LEU A 29 5.12 10.50 -3.14
CA LEU A 29 6.46 10.89 -2.75
C LEU A 29 7.48 10.05 -3.52
N THR A 30 8.42 10.71 -4.20
CA THR A 30 9.40 10.04 -5.07
C THR A 30 10.68 10.89 -5.22
N GLY A 31 11.59 10.53 -6.14
CA GLY A 31 12.80 11.27 -6.48
C GLY A 31 14.08 10.57 -6.07
N GLN A 32 14.04 9.73 -5.01
CA GLN A 32 15.14 8.85 -4.61
C GLN A 32 14.57 7.46 -4.29
N ASN A 33 15.19 6.44 -4.86
CA ASN A 33 14.87 5.04 -4.58
C ASN A 33 16.04 4.17 -5.06
N ASN A 34 16.22 3.00 -4.49
CA ASN A 34 17.16 1.98 -4.98
C ASN A 34 16.59 1.17 -6.17
N HIS A 35 15.34 1.45 -6.56
CA HIS A 35 14.64 0.92 -7.74
C HIS A 35 14.36 2.04 -8.75
N ASP A 36 13.89 1.70 -9.95
CA ASP A 36 13.65 2.64 -11.04
C ASP A 36 12.43 3.53 -10.80
N TRP A 37 12.52 4.46 -9.85
CA TRP A 37 11.41 5.34 -9.47
C TRP A 37 10.87 6.16 -10.65
N LYS A 38 11.68 6.44 -11.66
CA LYS A 38 11.24 7.13 -12.89
C LYS A 38 10.29 6.28 -13.74
N LEU A 39 10.37 4.94 -13.63
CA LEU A 39 9.44 4.00 -14.25
C LEU A 39 8.24 3.72 -13.34
N THR A 40 8.46 3.56 -12.04
CA THR A 40 7.41 3.17 -11.11
C THR A 40 6.45 4.32 -10.81
N THR A 41 6.91 5.57 -10.71
CA THR A 41 6.06 6.72 -10.38
C THR A 41 4.91 6.91 -11.39
N PRO A 42 5.13 6.94 -12.72
CA PRO A 42 4.02 7.04 -13.68
C PRO A 42 3.02 5.87 -13.62
N LEU A 43 3.49 4.66 -13.27
CA LEU A 43 2.62 3.50 -13.13
C LEU A 43 1.72 3.62 -11.89
N LEU A 44 2.24 4.10 -10.77
CA LEU A 44 1.47 4.38 -9.56
C LEU A 44 0.46 5.51 -9.80
N GLU A 45 0.89 6.60 -10.45
CA GLU A 45 0.01 7.70 -10.82
C GLU A 45 -1.15 7.22 -11.73
N LYS A 46 -0.82 6.45 -12.78
CA LYS A 46 -1.82 5.86 -13.66
C LYS A 46 -2.77 4.93 -12.90
N ALA A 47 -2.26 4.06 -12.05
CA ALA A 47 -3.09 3.14 -11.27
C ALA A 47 -4.09 3.89 -10.38
N LEU A 48 -3.71 5.01 -9.77
CA LEU A 48 -4.61 5.83 -8.96
C LEU A 48 -5.63 6.57 -9.82
N THR A 49 -5.19 7.21 -10.91
CA THR A 49 -6.09 8.00 -11.78
C THR A 49 -7.10 7.13 -12.51
N ASP A 50 -6.72 5.92 -12.92
CA ASP A 50 -7.62 4.95 -13.58
C ASP A 50 -8.82 4.55 -12.70
N THR A 51 -8.76 4.74 -11.38
CA THR A 51 -9.90 4.50 -10.48
C THR A 51 -11.02 5.49 -10.65
N GLY A 52 -10.74 6.68 -11.17
CA GLY A 52 -11.64 7.83 -11.16
C GLY A 52 -11.89 8.44 -9.77
N LEU A 53 -11.28 7.89 -8.71
CA LEU A 53 -11.44 8.37 -7.34
C LEU A 53 -10.43 9.46 -6.96
N PHE A 54 -9.27 9.49 -7.64
CA PHE A 54 -8.15 10.35 -7.25
C PHE A 54 -7.72 11.32 -8.34
N THR A 55 -7.40 12.54 -7.91
CA THR A 55 -6.43 13.41 -8.59
C THR A 55 -5.08 13.23 -7.91
N VAL A 56 -3.99 13.18 -8.69
CA VAL A 56 -2.67 12.81 -8.19
C VAL A 56 -1.69 13.95 -8.40
N ASP A 57 -1.03 14.37 -7.32
CA ASP A 57 0.14 15.23 -7.34
C ASP A 57 1.39 14.40 -7.05
N VAL A 58 2.55 14.79 -7.59
CA VAL A 58 3.83 14.10 -7.40
C VAL A 58 4.84 15.05 -6.77
N ALA A 59 5.34 14.72 -5.59
CA ALA A 59 6.41 15.44 -4.93
C ALA A 59 7.74 14.71 -5.19
N VAL A 60 8.57 15.31 -6.04
CA VAL A 60 9.90 14.81 -6.36
C VAL A 60 10.91 15.42 -5.41
N SER A 61 11.62 14.61 -4.64
CA SER A 61 12.69 15.08 -3.75
C SER A 61 13.89 15.58 -4.54
N PRO A 62 14.74 16.41 -3.94
CA PRO A 62 16.07 16.68 -4.47
C PRO A 62 16.85 15.38 -4.76
N PRO A 63 17.82 15.39 -5.68
CA PRO A 63 18.69 14.24 -5.93
C PRO A 63 19.44 13.79 -4.67
N LYS A 64 19.81 12.52 -4.59
CA LYS A 64 20.56 11.97 -3.46
C LYS A 64 21.83 12.78 -3.17
N GLY A 65 22.02 13.13 -1.90
CA GLY A 65 23.13 13.96 -1.42
C GLY A 65 22.95 15.46 -1.61
N ALA A 66 21.87 15.93 -2.24
CA ALA A 66 21.57 17.35 -2.35
C ALA A 66 20.84 17.88 -1.10
N ASP A 67 20.74 19.21 -1.01
CA ASP A 67 20.04 19.86 0.10
C ASP A 67 18.55 19.51 0.12
N MET A 68 18.11 18.83 1.17
CA MET A 68 16.71 18.44 1.40
C MET A 68 15.89 19.51 2.11
N SER A 69 16.48 20.66 2.48
CA SER A 69 15.82 21.67 3.31
C SER A 69 14.51 22.22 2.73
N ALA A 70 14.39 22.24 1.40
CA ALA A 70 13.20 22.69 0.68
C ALA A 70 12.15 21.57 0.47
N PHE A 71 12.44 20.31 0.79
CA PHE A 71 11.48 19.22 0.62
C PHE A 71 10.43 19.24 1.73
N ARG A 72 9.33 19.95 1.49
CA ARG A 72 8.24 20.19 2.44
C ARG A 72 6.86 19.96 1.80
N PRO A 73 6.50 18.72 1.50
CA PRO A 73 5.15 18.41 0.99
C PRO A 73 4.06 18.83 2.00
N ALA A 74 2.98 19.43 1.51
CA ALA A 74 1.83 19.82 2.32
C ALA A 74 0.90 18.60 2.53
N PHE A 75 1.32 17.65 3.35
CA PHE A 75 0.60 16.37 3.55
C PHE A 75 -0.88 16.54 3.89
N SER A 76 -1.24 17.57 4.67
CA SER A 76 -2.62 17.83 5.09
C SER A 76 -3.61 18.09 3.96
N ASP A 77 -3.12 18.41 2.76
CA ASP A 77 -3.96 18.70 1.59
C ASP A 77 -4.45 17.43 0.89
N TYR A 78 -3.96 16.26 1.32
CA TYR A 78 -4.19 14.99 0.65
C TYR A 78 -4.94 13.99 1.54
N ALA A 79 -5.87 13.26 0.93
CA ALA A 79 -6.57 12.16 1.59
C ALA A 79 -5.66 10.94 1.78
N VAL A 80 -4.70 10.76 0.87
CA VAL A 80 -3.71 9.69 0.93
C VAL A 80 -2.36 10.13 0.39
N VAL A 81 -1.30 9.71 1.07
CA VAL A 81 0.10 9.87 0.65
C VAL A 81 0.65 8.49 0.29
N VAL A 82 1.24 8.36 -0.89
CA VAL A 82 1.87 7.12 -1.38
C VAL A 82 3.38 7.30 -1.37
N SER A 83 4.09 6.48 -0.63
CA SER A 83 5.56 6.50 -0.63
C SER A 83 6.13 5.52 -1.64
N ASN A 84 6.82 6.09 -2.63
CA ASN A 84 7.72 5.42 -3.57
C ASN A 84 9.15 5.96 -3.35
N TYR A 85 9.53 6.12 -2.08
CA TYR A 85 10.75 6.83 -1.68
C TYR A 85 11.60 5.96 -0.74
N THR A 86 12.89 5.84 -1.08
CA THR A 86 13.93 5.27 -0.23
C THR A 86 15.21 6.07 -0.49
N GLY A 87 15.50 7.05 0.36
CA GLY A 87 16.58 8.00 0.11
C GLY A 87 17.01 8.77 1.36
N ASP A 88 17.55 9.95 1.13
CA ASP A 88 18.08 10.84 2.17
C ASP A 88 17.02 11.22 3.18
N ALA A 89 17.46 11.49 4.42
CA ALA A 89 16.57 11.88 5.51
C ALA A 89 15.82 13.18 5.18
N TRP A 90 14.53 13.22 5.49
CA TRP A 90 13.73 14.44 5.38
C TRP A 90 14.07 15.44 6.49
N PRO A 91 13.85 16.75 6.28
CA PRO A 91 13.94 17.75 7.32
C PRO A 91 13.09 17.41 8.55
N ALA A 92 13.50 17.85 9.73
CA ALA A 92 12.81 17.52 10.98
C ALA A 92 11.35 18.01 11.01
N ASP A 93 11.07 19.19 10.45
CA ASP A 93 9.72 19.74 10.32
C ASP A 93 8.87 18.93 9.34
N THR A 94 9.44 18.43 8.24
CA THR A 94 8.76 17.53 7.30
C THR A 94 8.43 16.21 7.97
N LYS A 95 9.36 15.63 8.73
CA LYS A 95 9.10 14.40 9.52
C LYS A 95 7.96 14.63 10.51
N SER A 96 8.00 15.74 11.25
CA SER A 96 6.97 16.08 12.22
C SER A 96 5.59 16.28 11.59
N ALA A 97 5.54 16.96 10.44
CA ALA A 97 4.32 17.18 9.67
C ALA A 97 3.72 15.87 9.17
N PHE A 98 4.55 14.93 8.67
CA PHE A 98 4.12 13.61 8.23
C PHE A 98 3.55 12.76 9.37
N VAL A 99 4.23 12.72 10.52
CA VAL A 99 3.73 12.00 11.70
C VAL A 99 2.40 12.60 12.19
N ALA A 100 2.29 13.93 12.22
CA ALA A 100 1.07 14.61 12.62
C ALA A 100 -0.09 14.35 11.64
N TYR A 101 0.19 14.33 10.34
CA TYR A 101 -0.77 13.99 9.29
C TYR A 101 -1.32 12.57 9.50
N THR A 102 -0.43 11.57 9.58
CA THR A 102 -0.85 10.18 9.75
C THR A 102 -1.61 9.99 11.07
N ARG A 103 -1.08 10.52 12.18
CA ARG A 103 -1.72 10.38 13.50
C ARG A 103 -3.14 10.92 13.55
N ARG A 104 -3.46 11.96 12.75
CA ARG A 104 -4.78 12.61 12.69
C ARG A 104 -5.72 12.02 11.64
N GLY A 105 -5.46 10.84 11.13
CA GLY A 105 -6.35 10.14 10.22
C GLY A 105 -5.94 10.15 8.75
N GLY A 106 -4.80 10.79 8.43
CA GLY A 106 -4.26 10.77 7.06
C GLY A 106 -3.96 9.35 6.57
N GLY A 107 -4.33 9.07 5.32
CA GLY A 107 -4.06 7.78 4.68
C GLY A 107 -2.62 7.67 4.21
N PHE A 108 -2.00 6.51 4.40
CA PHE A 108 -0.65 6.29 3.90
C PHE A 108 -0.52 4.95 3.18
N VAL A 109 0.21 4.93 2.06
CA VAL A 109 0.52 3.71 1.31
C VAL A 109 2.03 3.56 1.20
N VAL A 110 2.54 2.43 1.66
CA VAL A 110 3.95 2.04 1.55
C VAL A 110 4.09 1.09 0.38
N VAL A 111 4.92 1.43 -0.60
CA VAL A 111 5.14 0.61 -1.79
C VAL A 111 6.55 0.04 -1.77
N HIS A 112 6.65 -1.28 -1.71
CA HIS A 112 7.89 -2.03 -1.84
C HIS A 112 9.01 -1.48 -0.94
N SER A 113 10.13 -1.05 -1.52
CA SER A 113 11.30 -0.55 -0.80
C SER A 113 11.07 0.70 0.05
N ALA A 114 9.93 1.36 -0.08
CA ALA A 114 9.63 2.51 0.79
C ALA A 114 9.60 2.12 2.28
N SER A 115 9.33 0.87 2.62
CA SER A 115 9.41 0.36 3.99
C SER A 115 10.84 0.30 4.54
N ASN A 116 11.85 0.36 3.68
CA ASN A 116 13.26 0.27 4.04
C ASN A 116 13.87 1.65 4.34
N ALA A 117 13.18 2.73 3.97
CA ALA A 117 13.62 4.09 4.26
C ALA A 117 13.75 4.34 5.78
N PHE A 118 14.62 5.27 6.11
CA PHE A 118 14.75 5.87 7.45
C PHE A 118 14.88 4.87 8.61
N PRO A 119 15.92 4.03 8.65
CA PRO A 119 16.11 3.09 9.75
C PRO A 119 16.12 3.77 11.12
N ASP A 120 16.67 4.99 11.21
CA ASP A 120 16.82 5.76 12.46
C ASP A 120 15.62 6.66 12.78
N TRP A 121 14.46 6.43 12.15
CA TRP A 121 13.25 7.19 12.44
C TRP A 121 12.14 6.28 12.99
N PRO A 122 12.03 6.17 14.34
CA PRO A 122 11.14 5.21 15.00
C PRO A 122 9.67 5.35 14.61
N GLU A 123 9.17 6.60 14.45
CA GLU A 123 7.77 6.82 14.09
C GLU A 123 7.48 6.33 12.66
N TYR A 124 8.41 6.50 11.71
CA TYR A 124 8.24 5.98 10.35
C TYR A 124 8.22 4.45 10.36
N ASN A 125 9.11 3.82 11.14
CA ASN A 125 9.12 2.37 11.29
C ASN A 125 7.82 1.85 11.95
N ALA A 126 7.26 2.58 12.92
CA ALA A 126 5.99 2.25 13.53
C ALA A 126 4.81 2.42 12.55
N ILE A 127 4.84 3.46 11.70
CA ILE A 127 3.84 3.70 10.65
C ILE A 127 3.90 2.61 9.58
N CYS A 128 5.10 2.22 9.11
CA CYS A 128 5.26 1.14 8.13
C CYS A 128 4.94 -0.25 8.71
N GLY A 129 5.12 -0.42 10.03
CA GLY A 129 4.94 -1.68 10.76
C GLY A 129 6.08 -2.68 10.57
N LEU A 130 6.54 -2.87 9.34
CA LEU A 130 7.65 -3.74 8.95
C LEU A 130 8.58 -3.03 7.97
N GLY A 131 9.86 -3.38 7.99
CA GLY A 131 10.87 -2.95 7.04
C GLY A 131 12.08 -3.88 7.05
N GLY A 132 13.02 -3.64 6.15
CA GLY A 132 14.21 -4.47 6.03
C GLY A 132 15.46 -3.66 5.70
N TRP A 133 16.58 -4.34 5.56
CA TRP A 133 17.88 -3.80 5.16
C TRP A 133 18.38 -2.66 6.05
N GLU A 134 19.29 -1.84 5.57
CA GLU A 134 19.82 -0.63 6.24
C GLU A 134 20.22 -0.88 7.70
N GLY A 135 20.84 -2.05 7.97
CA GLY A 135 21.31 -2.43 9.30
C GLY A 135 20.23 -2.86 10.30
N ARG A 136 19.00 -3.07 9.84
CA ARG A 136 17.91 -3.54 10.72
C ARG A 136 18.18 -4.94 11.25
N ASP A 137 17.99 -5.10 12.57
CA ASP A 137 18.11 -6.34 13.34
C ASP A 137 16.99 -6.42 14.39
N GLU A 138 17.12 -7.27 15.40
CA GLU A 138 16.12 -7.46 16.46
C GLU A 138 15.79 -6.19 17.26
N ARG A 139 16.64 -5.15 17.23
CA ARG A 139 16.38 -3.86 17.89
C ARG A 139 15.22 -3.09 17.25
N TRP A 140 14.89 -3.38 15.99
CA TRP A 140 13.73 -2.80 15.29
C TRP A 140 12.43 -3.55 15.54
N GLY A 141 12.49 -4.71 16.21
CA GLY A 141 11.36 -5.53 16.56
C GLY A 141 11.46 -6.96 16.01
N PRO A 142 10.41 -7.78 16.17
CA PRO A 142 10.40 -9.16 15.74
C PRO A 142 10.37 -9.29 14.20
N TRP A 143 10.81 -10.43 13.68
CA TRP A 143 10.35 -10.93 12.40
C TRP A 143 8.86 -11.24 12.48
N VAL A 144 8.13 -10.97 11.40
CA VAL A 144 6.71 -11.33 11.29
C VAL A 144 6.52 -12.25 10.12
N TYR A 145 5.89 -13.39 10.35
CA TYR A 145 5.54 -14.36 9.32
C TYR A 145 4.28 -15.14 9.72
N TRP A 146 3.73 -15.93 8.79
CA TRP A 146 2.55 -16.73 9.03
C TRP A 146 2.92 -18.21 9.17
N ASP A 147 2.49 -18.83 10.28
CA ASP A 147 2.45 -20.28 10.48
C ASP A 147 1.14 -20.62 11.20
N LYS A 148 0.08 -20.92 10.42
CA LYS A 148 -1.32 -21.09 10.89
C LYS A 148 -1.89 -19.85 11.59
N LYS A 149 -1.07 -18.99 12.09
CA LYS A 149 -1.36 -17.69 12.70
C LYS A 149 -0.17 -16.76 12.47
N ILE A 150 -0.33 -15.49 12.81
CA ILE A 150 0.79 -14.54 12.80
C ILE A 150 1.77 -14.90 13.91
N ILE A 151 3.03 -15.11 13.54
CA ILE A 151 4.16 -15.29 14.45
C ILE A 151 4.94 -13.97 14.51
N ARG A 152 5.29 -13.55 15.72
CA ARG A 152 6.24 -12.47 16.01
C ARG A 152 7.46 -13.08 16.67
N ASP A 153 8.52 -13.25 15.91
CA ASP A 153 9.74 -13.95 16.33
C ASP A 153 10.83 -12.92 16.72
N PRO A 154 11.11 -12.75 18.01
CA PRO A 154 12.11 -11.80 18.50
C PRO A 154 13.56 -12.28 18.39
N SER A 155 13.79 -13.47 17.83
CA SER A 155 15.14 -14.05 17.73
C SER A 155 16.13 -13.09 17.05
N PRO A 156 17.41 -13.07 17.44
CA PRO A 156 18.43 -12.24 16.81
C PRO A 156 18.60 -12.54 15.33
N GLY A 157 18.91 -11.51 14.55
CA GLY A 157 19.25 -11.64 13.14
C GLY A 157 18.86 -10.42 12.31
N ARG A 158 19.42 -10.34 11.12
CA ARG A 158 19.17 -9.21 10.19
C ARG A 158 17.71 -9.14 9.76
N GLY A 159 17.25 -7.92 9.51
CA GLY A 159 15.97 -7.64 8.87
C GLY A 159 16.10 -7.46 7.36
N GLY A 160 15.23 -8.12 6.61
CA GLY A 160 15.13 -7.98 5.16
C GLY A 160 16.10 -8.87 4.38
N ASP A 161 15.51 -9.67 3.50
CA ASP A 161 16.16 -10.45 2.46
C ASP A 161 15.14 -10.76 1.35
N HIS A 162 15.56 -11.37 0.25
CA HIS A 162 14.70 -11.95 -0.78
C HIS A 162 15.43 -13.04 -1.56
N ALA A 163 14.70 -14.03 -2.04
CA ALA A 163 15.17 -14.97 -3.05
C ALA A 163 15.32 -14.27 -4.43
N PRO A 164 15.93 -14.92 -5.44
CA PRO A 164 15.91 -14.40 -6.80
C PRO A 164 14.47 -14.08 -7.26
N VAL A 165 14.33 -13.01 -8.05
CA VAL A 165 13.03 -12.59 -8.62
C VAL A 165 12.31 -13.74 -9.30
N HIS A 166 11.06 -13.98 -8.94
CA HIS A 166 10.22 -15.05 -9.49
C HIS A 166 8.73 -14.74 -9.31
N SER A 167 7.87 -15.44 -10.05
CA SER A 167 6.43 -15.40 -9.83
C SER A 167 6.04 -16.27 -8.64
N PHE A 168 5.08 -15.81 -7.84
CA PHE A 168 4.62 -16.53 -6.66
C PHE A 168 3.11 -16.40 -6.43
N VAL A 169 2.55 -17.38 -5.74
CA VAL A 169 1.15 -17.35 -5.33
C VAL A 169 1.03 -16.61 -4.01
N ILE A 170 0.04 -15.73 -3.94
CA ILE A 170 -0.32 -14.96 -2.75
C ILE A 170 -1.58 -15.57 -2.16
N ASP A 171 -1.52 -15.95 -0.88
CA ASP A 171 -2.63 -16.50 -0.11
C ASP A 171 -3.30 -15.40 0.71
N VAL A 172 -4.61 -15.21 0.56
CA VAL A 172 -5.41 -14.28 1.36
C VAL A 172 -5.58 -14.85 2.77
N ARG A 173 -5.28 -14.02 3.80
CA ARG A 173 -5.41 -14.38 5.22
C ARG A 173 -6.59 -13.71 5.90
N GLU A 174 -6.99 -12.53 5.42
CA GLU A 174 -8.12 -11.76 5.95
C GLU A 174 -9.18 -11.54 4.85
N PRO A 175 -9.99 -12.55 4.50
CA PRO A 175 -10.92 -12.48 3.36
C PRO A 175 -12.08 -11.49 3.59
N ASN A 176 -12.33 -11.07 4.82
CA ASN A 176 -13.40 -10.12 5.16
C ASN A 176 -12.92 -8.66 5.22
N HIS A 177 -11.61 -8.41 5.13
CA HIS A 177 -11.09 -7.04 5.15
C HIS A 177 -11.48 -6.31 3.86
N PRO A 178 -11.85 -5.02 3.89
CA PRO A 178 -12.29 -4.29 2.69
C PRO A 178 -11.34 -4.40 1.50
N ILE A 179 -10.03 -4.41 1.72
CA ILE A 179 -9.02 -4.51 0.65
C ILE A 179 -9.06 -5.87 -0.04
N THR A 180 -9.22 -6.95 0.72
CA THR A 180 -9.12 -8.34 0.23
C THR A 180 -10.48 -9.01 0.01
N ARG A 181 -11.57 -8.38 0.46
CA ARG A 181 -12.92 -8.90 0.25
C ARG A 181 -13.19 -9.12 -1.24
N ASP A 182 -13.80 -10.25 -1.55
CA ASP A 182 -14.16 -10.72 -2.88
C ASP A 182 -12.95 -11.09 -3.78
N LEU A 183 -11.70 -11.03 -3.27
CA LEU A 183 -10.56 -11.62 -3.96
C LEU A 183 -10.61 -13.16 -3.89
N PRO A 184 -10.05 -13.86 -4.88
CA PRO A 184 -9.83 -15.30 -4.76
C PRO A 184 -9.01 -15.64 -3.50
N PRO A 185 -9.20 -16.82 -2.86
CA PRO A 185 -8.44 -17.19 -1.67
C PRO A 185 -6.93 -17.27 -1.92
N ALA A 186 -6.51 -17.48 -3.17
CA ALA A 186 -5.13 -17.42 -3.62
C ALA A 186 -5.06 -16.92 -5.06
N PHE A 187 -4.02 -16.18 -5.40
CA PHE A 187 -3.82 -15.62 -6.74
C PHE A 187 -2.34 -15.51 -7.11
N LEU A 188 -2.04 -15.64 -8.41
CA LEU A 188 -0.67 -15.57 -8.93
C LEU A 188 -0.27 -14.12 -9.15
N HIS A 189 0.93 -13.75 -8.65
CA HIS A 189 1.59 -12.49 -8.94
C HIS A 189 2.76 -12.71 -9.93
N ALA A 190 3.07 -11.67 -10.70
CA ALA A 190 4.18 -11.64 -11.63
C ALA A 190 5.53 -11.81 -10.91
N ALA A 191 6.60 -11.99 -11.69
CA ALA A 191 7.94 -12.04 -11.14
C ALA A 191 8.27 -10.75 -10.38
N ASP A 192 8.58 -10.90 -9.10
CA ASP A 192 8.83 -9.82 -8.15
C ASP A 192 9.86 -10.26 -7.11
N GLU A 193 10.39 -9.33 -6.31
CA GLU A 193 11.16 -9.64 -5.10
C GLU A 193 10.18 -10.03 -3.97
N LEU A 194 10.12 -11.31 -3.64
CA LEU A 194 9.40 -11.75 -2.46
C LEU A 194 10.25 -11.39 -1.23
N TYR A 195 9.91 -10.24 -0.60
CA TYR A 195 10.59 -9.81 0.62
C TYR A 195 10.34 -10.78 1.76
N ASN A 196 11.40 -11.12 2.47
CA ASN A 196 11.34 -12.01 3.60
C ASN A 196 12.09 -11.44 4.82
N ARG A 197 11.88 -12.04 5.98
CA ARG A 197 12.53 -11.64 7.24
C ARG A 197 12.39 -10.16 7.55
N LEU A 198 11.29 -9.51 7.13
CA LEU A 198 11.03 -8.13 7.51
C LEU A 198 10.85 -8.03 9.03
N ARG A 199 11.40 -6.96 9.59
CA ARG A 199 11.33 -6.64 11.01
C ARG A 199 10.67 -5.29 11.21
N GLY A 200 10.07 -5.12 12.36
CA GLY A 200 9.54 -3.84 12.74
C GLY A 200 8.80 -3.91 14.07
N PRO A 201 8.34 -2.78 14.58
CA PRO A 201 7.53 -2.75 15.79
C PRO A 201 6.31 -3.66 15.66
N ALA A 202 5.74 -3.80 14.46
CA ALA A 202 4.60 -4.64 14.13
C ALA A 202 3.40 -4.44 15.09
N GLU A 203 3.32 -3.24 15.67
CA GLU A 203 2.20 -2.82 16.51
C GLU A 203 0.99 -2.48 15.63
N ASN A 204 -0.20 -2.83 16.09
CA ASN A 204 -1.46 -2.56 15.38
C ASN A 204 -1.44 -3.00 13.89
N LEU A 205 -0.72 -4.08 13.59
CA LEU A 205 -0.52 -4.63 12.27
C LEU A 205 -1.47 -5.80 12.02
N THR A 206 -2.14 -5.80 10.87
CA THR A 206 -2.92 -6.90 10.34
C THR A 206 -2.29 -7.38 9.03
N VAL A 207 -1.96 -8.67 8.93
CA VAL A 207 -1.47 -9.29 7.69
C VAL A 207 -2.66 -9.75 6.86
N LEU A 208 -2.88 -9.12 5.71
CA LEU A 208 -4.01 -9.39 4.83
C LEU A 208 -3.76 -10.58 3.90
N ALA A 209 -2.50 -10.70 3.44
CA ALA A 209 -2.09 -11.78 2.53
C ALA A 209 -0.61 -12.09 2.70
N THR A 210 -0.23 -13.34 2.38
CA THR A 210 1.14 -13.84 2.49
C THR A 210 1.51 -14.62 1.24
N ALA A 211 2.82 -14.82 1.01
CA ALA A 211 3.31 -15.77 0.02
C ALA A 211 4.33 -16.71 0.66
N TYR A 212 4.34 -17.98 0.22
CA TYR A 212 5.34 -18.93 0.68
C TYR A 212 6.67 -18.68 -0.04
N ASP A 213 7.66 -18.25 0.72
CA ASP A 213 9.00 -18.01 0.24
C ASP A 213 9.81 -19.33 0.31
N LYS A 214 9.98 -19.97 -0.82
CA LYS A 214 10.66 -21.26 -0.89
C LYS A 214 12.09 -21.17 -0.38
N PRO A 215 12.62 -22.18 0.35
CA PRO A 215 13.98 -22.19 0.88
C PRO A 215 15.01 -22.43 -0.24
N PHE A 216 15.05 -21.52 -1.21
CA PHE A 216 15.98 -21.50 -2.34
C PHE A 216 16.75 -20.17 -2.35
N GLY A 217 18.07 -20.21 -2.48
CA GLY A 217 18.91 -19.02 -2.35
C GLY A 217 18.77 -18.41 -0.95
N ALA A 218 18.33 -17.16 -0.88
CA ALA A 218 18.07 -16.46 0.38
C ALA A 218 16.62 -16.62 0.90
N GLY A 219 15.83 -17.51 0.30
CA GLY A 219 14.43 -17.75 0.70
C GLY A 219 14.32 -18.26 2.14
N SER A 220 13.26 -17.85 2.82
CA SER A 220 13.08 -18.06 4.26
C SER A 220 12.51 -19.42 4.64
N GLY A 221 11.81 -20.10 3.73
CA GLY A 221 11.01 -21.30 4.02
C GLY A 221 9.73 -21.00 4.81
N ARG A 222 9.23 -19.75 4.78
CA ARG A 222 8.10 -19.27 5.57
C ARG A 222 7.06 -18.61 4.66
N HIS A 223 5.84 -18.44 5.16
CA HIS A 223 4.85 -17.55 4.52
C HIS A 223 5.11 -16.11 4.99
N GLU A 224 5.66 -15.30 4.12
CA GLU A 224 6.04 -13.92 4.41
C GLU A 224 4.88 -12.96 4.12
N PRO A 225 4.72 -11.87 4.90
CA PRO A 225 3.68 -10.86 4.67
C PRO A 225 3.89 -10.14 3.34
N ILE A 226 2.84 -10.06 2.52
CA ILE A 226 2.85 -9.36 1.22
C ILE A 226 1.97 -8.13 1.25
N LEU A 227 0.74 -8.25 1.77
CA LEU A 227 -0.19 -7.16 1.95
C LEU A 227 -0.51 -7.05 3.44
N LEU A 228 -0.35 -5.86 3.99
CA LEU A 228 -0.64 -5.63 5.39
C LEU A 228 -1.22 -4.22 5.61
N THR A 229 -1.88 -4.04 6.74
CA THR A 229 -2.35 -2.74 7.21
C THR A 229 -1.81 -2.45 8.60
N VAL A 230 -1.63 -1.16 8.88
CA VAL A 230 -1.23 -0.66 10.19
C VAL A 230 -2.16 0.48 10.57
N THR A 231 -2.54 0.56 11.85
CA THR A 231 -3.20 1.73 12.40
C THR A 231 -2.19 2.54 13.21
N TYR A 232 -2.05 3.82 12.88
CA TYR A 232 -1.17 4.73 13.61
C TYR A 232 -1.94 6.00 14.03
N GLY A 233 -2.29 6.07 15.31
CA GLY A 233 -3.28 7.04 15.77
C GLY A 233 -4.64 6.77 15.11
N GLU A 234 -5.19 7.76 14.42
CA GLU A 234 -6.41 7.62 13.61
C GLU A 234 -6.10 7.27 12.14
N GLY A 235 -4.81 7.27 11.76
CA GLY A 235 -4.36 7.03 10.39
C GLY A 235 -4.45 5.57 9.98
N ARG A 236 -4.71 5.37 8.70
CA ARG A 236 -4.78 4.06 8.05
C ARG A 236 -3.62 3.91 7.09
N VAL A 237 -2.84 2.87 7.31
CA VAL A 237 -1.67 2.56 6.47
C VAL A 237 -1.91 1.25 5.73
N PHE A 238 -1.78 1.28 4.42
CA PHE A 238 -1.67 0.08 3.59
C PHE A 238 -0.22 -0.10 3.18
N HIS A 239 0.33 -1.28 3.39
CA HIS A 239 1.68 -1.60 3.02
C HIS A 239 1.67 -2.83 2.09
N THR A 240 2.21 -2.67 0.90
CA THR A 240 2.48 -3.74 -0.06
C THR A 240 3.97 -3.91 -0.25
N THR A 241 4.47 -5.13 -0.11
CA THR A 241 5.87 -5.46 -0.41
C THR A 241 6.12 -5.69 -1.90
N LEU A 242 5.05 -5.69 -2.71
CA LEU A 242 5.11 -5.83 -4.17
C LEU A 242 5.58 -4.54 -4.83
N GLY A 243 6.14 -4.67 -6.03
CA GLY A 243 6.44 -3.52 -6.89
C GLY A 243 7.91 -3.34 -7.26
N HIS A 244 8.71 -4.41 -7.23
CA HIS A 244 10.10 -4.37 -7.70
C HIS A 244 10.18 -3.99 -9.18
N VAL A 245 11.02 -2.98 -9.49
CA VAL A 245 11.34 -2.59 -10.86
C VAL A 245 12.82 -2.23 -10.98
N ARG A 246 13.53 -2.99 -11.81
CA ARG A 246 14.86 -2.65 -12.32
C ARG A 246 14.86 -2.87 -13.83
N GLY A 247 14.44 -1.84 -14.58
CA GLY A 247 14.30 -1.87 -16.04
C GLY A 247 13.02 -2.58 -16.53
N ASP A 248 12.55 -3.63 -15.87
CA ASP A 248 11.33 -4.38 -16.22
C ASP A 248 10.18 -4.07 -15.25
N PRO A 249 9.11 -3.41 -15.68
CA PRO A 249 7.98 -3.05 -14.84
C PRO A 249 6.91 -4.15 -14.70
N THR A 250 7.17 -5.39 -15.09
CA THR A 250 6.19 -6.48 -15.16
C THR A 250 5.50 -6.71 -13.81
N ALA A 251 6.23 -6.61 -12.68
CA ALA A 251 5.64 -6.72 -11.34
C ALA A 251 4.49 -5.70 -11.13
N MET A 252 4.71 -4.44 -11.49
CA MET A 252 3.70 -3.38 -11.33
C MET A 252 2.61 -3.39 -12.40
N ARG A 253 2.81 -4.10 -13.51
CA ARG A 253 1.80 -4.35 -14.55
C ARG A 253 0.90 -5.53 -14.24
N SER A 254 1.21 -6.31 -13.21
CA SER A 254 0.34 -7.39 -12.73
C SER A 254 -1.00 -6.84 -12.28
N VAL A 255 -2.10 -7.45 -12.75
CA VAL A 255 -3.46 -7.10 -12.31
C VAL A 255 -3.60 -7.28 -10.80
N ALA A 256 -2.92 -8.30 -10.22
CA ALA A 256 -2.86 -8.49 -8.78
C ALA A 256 -2.29 -7.26 -8.05
N PHE A 257 -1.15 -6.72 -8.53
CA PHE A 257 -0.58 -5.50 -7.96
C PHE A 257 -1.52 -4.30 -8.13
N ILE A 258 -1.96 -4.04 -9.37
CA ILE A 258 -2.78 -2.87 -9.69
C ILE A 258 -4.05 -2.84 -8.83
N ALA A 259 -4.80 -3.94 -8.80
CA ALA A 259 -6.08 -4.00 -8.09
C ALA A 259 -5.89 -3.90 -6.56
N THR A 260 -4.90 -4.58 -5.99
CA THR A 260 -4.65 -4.51 -4.54
C THR A 260 -4.11 -3.14 -4.13
N PHE A 261 -3.28 -2.49 -4.95
CA PHE A 261 -2.80 -1.14 -4.72
C PHE A 261 -3.94 -0.10 -4.77
N GLN A 262 -4.81 -0.15 -5.79
CA GLN A 262 -5.98 0.72 -5.93
C GLN A 262 -6.91 0.60 -4.71
N ARG A 263 -7.26 -0.63 -4.33
CA ARG A 263 -8.11 -0.91 -3.16
C ARG A 263 -7.46 -0.51 -1.84
N GLY A 264 -6.14 -0.72 -1.73
CA GLY A 264 -5.36 -0.29 -0.58
C GLY A 264 -5.30 1.22 -0.42
N ALA A 265 -5.11 1.96 -1.52
CA ALA A 265 -5.10 3.41 -1.52
C ALA A 265 -6.48 4.00 -1.18
N GLU A 266 -7.57 3.45 -1.75
CA GLU A 266 -8.93 3.85 -1.42
C GLU A 266 -9.22 3.61 0.08
N TRP A 267 -8.87 2.43 0.60
CA TRP A 267 -9.06 2.12 2.01
C TRP A 267 -8.25 3.05 2.92
N ALA A 268 -7.01 3.30 2.59
CA ALA A 268 -6.17 4.21 3.37
C ALA A 268 -6.78 5.62 3.40
N ALA A 269 -7.28 6.12 2.28
CA ALA A 269 -7.91 7.43 2.18
C ALA A 269 -9.25 7.52 2.94
N THR A 270 -10.10 6.48 2.86
CA THR A 270 -11.52 6.59 3.21
C THR A 270 -11.99 5.62 4.32
N GLY A 271 -11.21 4.59 4.62
CA GLY A 271 -11.63 3.45 5.45
C GLY A 271 -12.58 2.47 4.74
N LYS A 272 -12.87 2.68 3.45
CA LYS A 272 -13.78 1.86 2.64
C LYS A 272 -13.11 1.42 1.35
N VAL A 273 -13.71 0.45 0.66
CA VAL A 273 -13.35 0.05 -0.70
C VAL A 273 -14.61 -0.09 -1.53
N THR A 274 -14.74 0.74 -2.55
CA THR A 274 -15.82 0.71 -3.54
C THR A 274 -15.36 0.14 -4.88
N GLN A 275 -14.04 0.10 -5.13
CA GLN A 275 -13.46 -0.50 -6.32
C GLN A 275 -13.79 -2.00 -6.39
N PRO A 276 -14.47 -2.47 -7.44
CA PRO A 276 -14.75 -3.88 -7.62
C PRO A 276 -13.47 -4.67 -7.85
N VAL A 277 -13.50 -5.97 -7.60
CA VAL A 277 -12.46 -6.86 -8.09
C VAL A 277 -12.59 -6.94 -9.61
N PRO A 278 -11.53 -6.67 -10.39
CA PRO A 278 -11.59 -6.75 -11.85
C PRO A 278 -11.97 -8.16 -12.31
N SER A 279 -12.75 -8.27 -13.40
CA SER A 279 -13.16 -9.57 -13.95
C SER A 279 -11.98 -10.38 -14.48
N ASP A 280 -10.86 -9.72 -14.80
CA ASP A 280 -9.60 -10.32 -15.20
C ASP A 280 -8.61 -10.51 -14.02
N PHE A 281 -9.07 -10.40 -12.77
CA PHE A 281 -8.22 -10.65 -11.61
C PHE A 281 -7.69 -12.09 -11.65
N PRO A 282 -6.39 -12.33 -11.41
CA PRO A 282 -5.79 -13.66 -11.53
C PRO A 282 -6.31 -14.62 -10.44
N ASP A 283 -6.36 -15.90 -10.80
CA ASP A 283 -6.38 -16.99 -9.85
C ASP A 283 -4.95 -17.50 -9.56
N ALA A 284 -4.81 -18.59 -8.80
CA ALA A 284 -3.51 -19.16 -8.45
C ALA A 284 -2.75 -19.81 -9.63
N SER A 285 -3.38 -19.97 -10.79
CA SER A 285 -2.84 -20.72 -11.94
C SER A 285 -2.44 -19.85 -13.12
N ALA A 286 -3.00 -18.64 -13.23
CA ALA A 286 -2.86 -17.83 -14.45
C ALA A 286 -2.51 -16.37 -14.13
N LEU A 287 -1.32 -15.94 -14.57
CA LEU A 287 -0.92 -14.54 -14.53
C LEU A 287 -1.78 -13.67 -15.46
N ARG A 288 -2.04 -12.42 -15.04
CA ARG A 288 -2.69 -11.37 -15.83
C ARG A 288 -1.88 -10.08 -15.75
N LEU A 289 -1.61 -9.47 -16.90
CA LEU A 289 -0.86 -8.21 -17.04
C LEU A 289 -1.70 -7.18 -17.81
N ARG A 290 -1.43 -5.91 -17.53
CA ARG A 290 -1.96 -4.75 -18.27
C ARG A 290 -0.86 -3.85 -18.80
#